data_874f47dae7eaea79357fcdc1baf0316a
#
_entry.id   874f47dae7eaea79357fcdc1baf0316a
#
_cell.length_a   1.000
_cell.length_b   1.000
_cell.length_c   1.000
_cell.angle_alpha   90.00
_cell.angle_beta   90.00
_cell.angle_gamma   90.00
#
_symmetry.space_group_name_H-M   'P 1'
#
loop_
_entity.id
_entity.type
_entity.pdbx_description
1 polymer ?
#
loop_
_entity_poly.entity_id
_entity_poly.type
_entity_poly.pdbx_seq_one_letter_code
_entity_poly.pdbx_strand_id
1 'polypeptide(L)'
;GAVARYHNKTSKFGAFLDSTMDRFADAIIYIGIIFGGYCDWFIGVLAIHSAITVSYVRARAESQGVECKVGIAERAVRMIILMIGAVIGYLTSPIYFTYIIIILVILSYITVGQRIYHVWRQLK
;
A
#
# COMPACT_ATOMS: atom_id res chain seq x y z
N GLY A 1 -3.87 3.25 -15.26
CA GLY A 1 -5.06 3.53 -16.03
C GLY A 1 -5.27 2.59 -17.20
N ALA A 2 -6.25 2.92 -18.03
CA ALA A 2 -6.61 2.06 -19.15
C ALA A 2 -5.46 1.90 -20.15
N VAL A 3 -4.70 2.97 -20.39
CA VAL A 3 -3.55 2.92 -21.30
C VAL A 3 -2.48 1.99 -20.76
N ALA A 4 -2.19 2.08 -19.45
CA ALA A 4 -1.21 1.20 -18.83
C ALA A 4 -1.65 -0.26 -18.88
N ARG A 5 -2.92 -0.53 -18.68
CA ARG A 5 -3.45 -1.90 -18.79
C ARG A 5 -3.33 -2.44 -20.19
N TYR A 6 -3.60 -1.60 -21.18
CA TYR A 6 -3.46 -2.01 -22.58
C TYR A 6 -2.01 -2.39 -22.88
N HIS A 7 -1.07 -1.57 -22.44
CA HIS A 7 0.36 -1.85 -22.65
C HIS A 7 0.83 -3.05 -21.85
N ASN A 8 0.24 -3.32 -20.69
CA ASN A 8 0.61 -4.47 -19.87
C ASN A 8 0.32 -5.80 -20.56
N LYS A 9 -0.65 -5.83 -21.49
CA LYS A 9 -0.94 -7.03 -22.26
C LYS A 9 0.11 -7.28 -23.34
N THR A 10 0.85 -6.26 -23.73
CA THR A 10 1.81 -6.33 -24.84
C THR A 10 3.24 -6.13 -24.39
N SER A 11 3.49 -5.73 -23.14
CA SER A 11 4.80 -5.28 -22.71
C SER A 11 5.04 -5.56 -21.24
N LYS A 12 6.16 -6.23 -20.95
CA LYS A 12 6.63 -6.41 -19.58
C LYS A 12 7.05 -5.08 -18.96
N PHE A 13 7.56 -4.15 -19.80
CA PHE A 13 7.93 -2.84 -19.33
C PHE A 13 6.72 -2.04 -18.83
N GLY A 14 5.58 -2.17 -19.50
CA GLY A 14 4.36 -1.50 -19.06
C GLY A 14 3.96 -1.94 -17.67
N ALA A 15 4.02 -3.25 -17.39
CA ALA A 15 3.71 -3.77 -16.05
C ALA A 15 4.70 -3.26 -15.01
N PHE A 16 5.97 -3.23 -15.34
CA PHE A 16 7.00 -2.70 -14.45
C PHE A 16 6.75 -1.22 -14.14
N LEU A 17 6.51 -0.43 -15.18
CA LEU A 17 6.29 1.01 -15.03
C LEU A 17 5.05 1.30 -14.17
N ASP A 18 3.96 0.58 -14.42
CA ASP A 18 2.71 0.75 -13.68
C ASP A 18 2.93 0.50 -12.19
N SER A 19 3.60 -0.60 -11.86
CA SER A 19 3.92 -0.95 -10.49
C SER A 19 4.83 0.09 -9.83
N THR A 20 5.82 0.60 -10.57
CA THR A 20 6.74 1.60 -10.06
C THR A 20 6.02 2.92 -9.78
N MET A 21 5.14 3.34 -10.69
CA MET A 21 4.39 4.58 -10.51
C MET A 21 3.41 4.49 -9.33
N ASP A 22 2.89 3.31 -9.03
CA ASP A 22 2.07 3.10 -7.83
C ASP A 22 2.86 3.40 -6.56
N ARG A 23 4.15 3.07 -6.53
CA ARG A 23 5.00 3.37 -5.36
C ARG A 23 5.19 4.88 -5.20
N PHE A 24 5.39 5.60 -6.30
CA PHE A 24 5.45 7.06 -6.25
C PHE A 24 4.14 7.66 -5.76
N ALA A 25 3.01 7.17 -6.27
CA ALA A 25 1.70 7.67 -5.88
C ALA A 25 1.45 7.46 -4.38
N ASP A 26 1.75 6.27 -3.86
CA ASP A 26 1.58 5.98 -2.44
C ASP A 26 2.42 6.94 -1.58
N ALA A 27 3.68 7.15 -1.94
CA ALA A 27 4.56 8.05 -1.19
C ALA A 27 4.03 9.48 -1.21
N ILE A 28 3.61 9.97 -2.36
CA ILE A 28 3.10 11.34 -2.51
C ILE A 28 1.84 11.54 -1.65
N ILE A 29 0.95 10.56 -1.64
CA ILE A 29 -0.28 10.64 -0.83
C ILE A 29 0.07 10.82 0.65
N TYR A 30 0.96 9.98 1.19
CA TYR A 30 1.30 10.06 2.61
C TYR A 30 2.14 11.28 2.94
N ILE A 31 3.02 11.72 2.05
CA ILE A 31 3.75 12.97 2.23
C ILE A 31 2.79 14.15 2.30
N GLY A 32 1.78 14.18 1.42
CA GLY A 32 0.75 15.20 1.44
C GLY A 32 -0.03 15.21 2.74
N ILE A 33 -0.35 14.03 3.28
CA ILE A 33 -1.06 13.91 4.55
C ILE A 33 -0.21 14.48 5.70
N ILE A 34 1.10 14.20 5.70
CA ILE A 34 2.02 14.74 6.71
C ILE A 34 2.08 16.26 6.60
N PHE A 35 2.28 16.79 5.40
CA PHE A 35 2.36 18.24 5.17
C PHE A 35 1.08 18.96 5.55
N GLY A 36 -0.07 18.32 5.34
CA GLY A 36 -1.35 18.89 5.71
C GLY A 36 -1.62 18.89 7.21
N GLY A 37 -0.76 18.27 8.00
CA GLY A 37 -0.94 18.21 9.44
C GLY A 37 -1.97 17.18 9.89
N TYR A 38 -2.36 16.25 9.02
CA TYR A 38 -3.40 15.25 9.34
C TYR A 38 -2.85 14.05 10.11
N CYS A 39 -1.55 13.87 10.14
CA CYS A 39 -0.92 12.87 11.00
C CYS A 39 0.48 13.31 11.39
N ASP A 40 0.98 12.72 12.48
CA ASP A 40 2.35 12.93 12.92
C ASP A 40 3.32 12.38 11.87
N TRP A 41 4.48 13.01 11.74
CA TRP A 41 5.48 12.60 10.77
C TRP A 41 5.91 11.13 10.97
N PHE A 42 5.98 10.69 12.21
CA PHE A 42 6.38 9.31 12.52
C PHE A 42 5.36 8.31 11.97
N ILE A 43 4.09 8.57 12.19
CA ILE A 43 3.00 7.73 11.66
C ILE A 43 3.02 7.74 10.13
N GLY A 44 3.24 8.91 9.53
CA GLY A 44 3.32 9.02 8.07
C GLY A 44 4.49 8.24 7.48
N VAL A 45 5.64 8.27 8.13
CA VAL A 45 6.82 7.51 7.69
C VAL A 45 6.54 6.01 7.78
N LEU A 46 5.91 5.56 8.86
CA LEU A 46 5.51 4.15 8.97
C LEU A 46 4.50 3.77 7.90
N ALA A 47 3.58 4.66 7.56
CA ALA A 47 2.60 4.41 6.50
C ALA A 47 3.30 4.20 5.15
N ILE A 48 4.27 5.06 4.82
CA ILE A 48 5.03 4.94 3.59
C ILE A 48 5.81 3.63 3.58
N HIS A 49 6.53 3.34 4.66
CA HIS A 49 7.34 2.13 4.75
C HIS A 49 6.49 0.88 4.62
N SER A 50 5.36 0.83 5.34
CA SER A 50 4.49 -0.35 5.29
C SER A 50 3.91 -0.55 3.89
N ALA A 51 3.49 0.52 3.23
CA ALA A 51 2.93 0.45 1.89
C ALA A 51 3.95 -0.08 0.88
N ILE A 52 5.17 0.42 0.94
CA ILE A 52 6.24 -0.03 0.06
C ILE A 52 6.62 -1.48 0.36
N THR A 53 6.69 -1.85 1.64
CA THR A 53 7.10 -3.19 2.06
C THR A 53 6.07 -4.24 1.65
N VAL A 54 4.77 -3.95 1.76
CA VAL A 54 3.72 -4.85 1.28
C VAL A 54 3.95 -5.21 -0.20
N SER A 55 4.25 -4.21 -1.00
CA SER A 55 4.48 -4.40 -2.44
C SER A 55 5.80 -5.09 -2.72
N TYR A 56 6.85 -4.75 -1.97
CA TYR A 56 8.17 -5.36 -2.12
C TYR A 56 8.13 -6.85 -1.84
N VAL A 57 7.48 -7.25 -0.75
CA VAL A 57 7.42 -8.67 -0.38
C VAL A 57 6.75 -9.47 -1.49
N ARG A 58 5.67 -8.95 -2.06
CA ARG A 58 5.00 -9.63 -3.16
C ARG A 58 5.90 -9.73 -4.39
N ALA A 59 6.51 -8.61 -4.79
CA ALA A 59 7.37 -8.59 -5.97
C ALA A 59 8.58 -9.52 -5.79
N ARG A 60 9.16 -9.52 -4.61
CA ARG A 60 10.33 -10.37 -4.33
C ARG A 60 9.96 -11.84 -4.32
N ALA A 61 8.80 -12.19 -3.75
CA ALA A 61 8.31 -13.57 -3.78
C ALA A 61 8.07 -14.03 -5.21
N GLU A 62 7.44 -13.20 -6.01
CA GLU A 62 7.16 -13.53 -7.42
C GLU A 62 8.46 -13.70 -8.22
N SER A 63 9.52 -12.96 -7.88
CA SER A 63 10.82 -13.11 -8.52
C SER A 63 11.46 -14.47 -8.23
N GLN A 64 11.03 -15.13 -7.15
CA GLN A 64 11.50 -16.48 -6.80
C GLN A 64 10.50 -17.56 -7.17
N GLY A 65 9.51 -17.22 -7.98
CA GLY A 65 8.55 -18.19 -8.49
C GLY A 65 7.38 -18.49 -7.54
N VAL A 66 7.22 -17.70 -6.49
CA VAL A 66 6.13 -17.90 -5.52
C VAL A 66 5.05 -16.86 -5.75
N GLU A 67 3.83 -17.32 -6.01
CA GLU A 67 2.67 -16.43 -6.09
C GLU A 67 2.33 -15.94 -4.68
N CYS A 68 2.15 -14.63 -4.51
CA CYS A 68 1.96 -14.03 -3.20
C CYS A 68 0.84 -12.98 -3.26
N LYS A 69 -0.41 -13.47 -3.26
CA LYS A 69 -1.59 -12.58 -3.29
C LYS A 69 -2.35 -12.59 -1.97
N VAL A 70 -1.75 -13.13 -0.92
CA VAL A 70 -2.38 -13.19 0.40
C VAL A 70 -2.22 -11.87 1.14
N GLY A 71 -3.08 -11.64 2.12
CA GLY A 71 -3.02 -10.48 2.99
C GLY A 71 -4.30 -9.67 2.91
N ILE A 72 -4.58 -8.94 3.98
CA ILE A 72 -5.84 -8.21 4.14
C ILE A 72 -5.74 -6.76 3.67
N ALA A 73 -4.54 -6.22 3.48
CA ALA A 73 -4.34 -4.82 3.14
C ALA A 73 -3.69 -4.67 1.77
N GLU A 74 -4.39 -5.15 0.73
CA GLU A 74 -3.99 -4.88 -0.65
C GLU A 74 -4.18 -3.39 -0.97
N ARG A 75 -3.52 -2.92 -2.04
CA ARG A 75 -3.55 -1.50 -2.38
C ARG A 75 -4.97 -0.96 -2.55
N ALA A 76 -5.85 -1.71 -3.20
CA ALA A 76 -7.24 -1.29 -3.39
C ALA A 76 -7.95 -1.10 -2.05
N VAL A 77 -7.77 -2.03 -1.12
CA VAL A 77 -8.37 -1.95 0.20
C VAL A 77 -7.83 -0.73 0.95
N ARG A 78 -6.52 -0.49 0.88
CA ARG A 78 -5.91 0.67 1.54
C ARG A 78 -6.44 1.98 0.98
N MET A 79 -6.59 2.08 -0.32
CA MET A 79 -7.12 3.30 -0.94
C MET A 79 -8.57 3.55 -0.54
N ILE A 80 -9.39 2.50 -0.50
CA ILE A 80 -10.79 2.62 -0.07
C ILE A 80 -10.87 3.09 1.38
N ILE A 81 -10.06 2.51 2.26
CA ILE A 81 -10.06 2.90 3.68
C ILE A 81 -9.59 4.35 3.84
N LEU A 82 -8.57 4.77 3.09
CA LEU A 82 -8.11 6.16 3.12
C LEU A 82 -9.20 7.13 2.67
N MET A 83 -9.91 6.80 1.61
CA MET A 83 -10.99 7.64 1.11
C MET A 83 -12.13 7.76 2.12
N ILE A 84 -12.54 6.65 2.72
CA ILE A 84 -13.56 6.65 3.78
C ILE A 84 -13.07 7.46 4.97
N GLY A 85 -11.82 7.29 5.37
CA GLY A 85 -11.23 8.03 6.49
C GLY A 85 -11.17 9.52 6.23
N ALA A 86 -10.84 9.93 5.01
CA ALA A 86 -10.81 11.32 4.63
C ALA A 86 -12.20 11.96 4.71
N VAL A 87 -13.22 11.24 4.25
CA VAL A 87 -14.60 11.72 4.31
C VAL A 87 -15.05 11.86 5.77
N ILE A 88 -14.80 10.86 6.59
CA ILE A 88 -15.17 10.90 8.01
C ILE A 88 -14.44 12.05 8.71
N GLY A 89 -13.15 12.23 8.44
CA GLY A 89 -12.36 13.29 9.04
C GLY A 89 -12.84 14.67 8.63
N TYR A 90 -13.28 14.83 7.38
CA TYR A 90 -13.83 16.08 6.89
C TYR A 90 -15.17 16.41 7.55
N LEU A 91 -16.04 15.41 7.69
CA LEU A 91 -17.39 15.62 8.22
C LEU A 91 -17.45 15.77 9.74
N THR A 92 -16.45 15.24 10.45
CA THR A 92 -16.43 15.23 11.92
C THR A 92 -15.20 15.95 12.46
N SER A 93 -14.07 15.25 12.60
CA SER A 93 -12.84 15.82 13.15
C SER A 93 -11.63 15.18 12.47
N PRO A 94 -10.58 15.96 12.17
CA PRO A 94 -9.36 15.41 11.58
C PRO A 94 -8.70 14.30 12.38
N ILE A 95 -8.96 14.23 13.68
CA ILE A 95 -8.36 13.18 14.53
C ILE A 95 -8.82 11.78 14.13
N TYR A 96 -10.05 11.66 13.61
CA TYR A 96 -10.55 10.35 13.14
C TYR A 96 -9.79 9.88 11.92
N PHE A 97 -9.37 10.80 11.06
CA PHE A 97 -8.53 10.45 9.92
C PHE A 97 -7.17 9.91 10.39
N THR A 98 -6.58 10.54 11.40
CA THR A 98 -5.33 10.07 12.00
C THR A 98 -5.47 8.65 12.54
N TYR A 99 -6.55 8.37 13.26
CA TYR A 99 -6.78 7.01 13.78
C TYR A 99 -6.92 5.99 12.66
N ILE A 100 -7.58 6.36 11.57
CA ILE A 100 -7.73 5.46 10.42
C ILE A 100 -6.38 5.18 9.77
N ILE A 101 -5.50 6.18 9.68
CA ILE A 101 -4.15 5.98 9.16
C ILE A 101 -3.38 5.01 10.06
N ILE A 102 -3.50 5.14 11.37
CA ILE A 102 -2.85 4.23 12.31
C ILE A 102 -3.34 2.80 12.11
N ILE A 103 -4.65 2.62 11.94
CA ILE A 103 -5.23 1.30 11.66
C ILE A 103 -4.68 0.75 10.35
N LEU A 104 -4.57 1.58 9.32
CA LEU A 104 -3.99 1.17 8.03
C LEU A 104 -2.56 0.70 8.18
N VAL A 105 -1.74 1.40 8.97
CA VAL A 105 -0.36 1.02 9.21
C VAL A 105 -0.30 -0.37 9.86
N ILE A 106 -1.13 -0.59 10.87
CA ILE A 106 -1.20 -1.88 11.56
C ILE A 106 -1.62 -2.99 10.60
N LEU A 107 -2.67 -2.76 9.82
CA LEU A 107 -3.15 -3.74 8.85
C LEU A 107 -2.10 -4.04 7.78
N SER A 108 -1.36 -3.03 7.36
CA SER A 108 -0.30 -3.20 6.36
C SER A 108 0.84 -4.07 6.90
N TYR A 109 1.26 -3.85 8.14
CA TYR A 109 2.30 -4.68 8.74
C TYR A 109 1.81 -6.10 9.00
N ILE A 110 0.54 -6.28 9.35
CA ILE A 110 -0.05 -7.62 9.44
C ILE A 110 0.00 -8.32 8.09
N THR A 111 -0.31 -7.60 7.01
CA THR A 111 -0.24 -8.14 5.65
C THR A 111 1.18 -8.56 5.30
N VAL A 112 2.18 -7.76 5.66
CA VAL A 112 3.59 -8.13 5.45
C VAL A 112 3.90 -9.45 6.16
N GLY A 113 3.48 -9.58 7.41
CA GLY A 113 3.68 -10.81 8.18
C GLY A 113 3.00 -12.01 7.53
N GLN A 114 1.76 -11.84 7.07
CA GLN A 114 1.02 -12.89 6.37
C GLN A 114 1.73 -13.33 5.10
N ARG A 115 2.27 -12.39 4.35
CA ARG A 115 3.00 -12.69 3.11
C ARG A 115 4.33 -13.38 3.38
N ILE A 116 5.05 -12.96 4.41
CA ILE A 116 6.30 -13.61 4.82
C ILE A 116 6.03 -15.07 5.20
N TYR A 117 4.99 -15.30 5.99
CA TYR A 117 4.61 -16.65 6.41
C TYR A 117 4.23 -17.51 5.21
N HIS A 118 3.44 -16.96 4.29
CA HIS A 118 3.04 -17.67 3.08
C HIS A 118 4.25 -18.08 2.24
N VAL A 119 5.18 -17.16 2.03
CA VAL A 119 6.39 -17.42 1.24
C VAL A 119 7.26 -18.45 1.94
N TRP A 120 7.40 -18.35 3.26
CA TRP A 120 8.18 -19.32 4.03
C TRP A 120 7.64 -20.73 3.85
N ARG A 121 6.33 -20.89 3.89
CA ARG A 121 5.71 -22.22 3.70
C ARG A 121 5.95 -22.76 2.29
N GLN A 122 6.00 -21.90 1.29
CA GLN A 122 6.18 -22.31 -0.10
C GLN A 122 7.63 -22.65 -0.43
N LEU A 123 8.58 -21.99 0.21
CA LEU A 123 10.00 -22.14 -0.10
C LEU A 123 10.74 -23.07 0.87
N LYS A 124 10.13 -23.44 1.98
CA LYS A 124 10.80 -24.27 2.97
C LYS A 124 10.99 -25.73 2.54
#